data_d170796803703baf692230a24d9f2845
#
_entry.id   d170796803703baf692230a24d9f2845
#
_cell.length_a   1.000
_cell.length_b   1.000
_cell.length_c   1.000
_cell.angle_alpha   90.00
_cell.angle_beta   90.00
_cell.angle_gamma   90.00
#
_symmetry.space_group_name_H-M   'P 1'
#
loop_
_entity.id
_entity.type
_entity.pdbx_description
1 polymer ?
#
loop_
_entity_poly.entity_id
_entity_poly.type
_entity_poly.pdbx_seq_one_letter_code
_entity_poly.pdbx_strand_id
1 'polypeptide(L)'
;MGGGGSVSRRRALAGAAALACGPLPGCSWFFGSPPPVIGYLEPTPGDSPASQRNLAGFRQGLAEQGFTEGDNVQIEYRFAEGHVDKLPDLARDLVDINVNVLVVGTPNAARAAKAATSVIPIVFAQAADAIEGGEVTNLEHPEANLTGVANFNQLAPKRLRLVHAMTPSDARIAYIGDPSLASFERNLRQTQEEADRLKRRLAIFRAGRDPELEVAFGRIGMGGSGIGGICVGPIRGAYSKPGRVVNLAARRPLPTVYFDRSFVDAGGLMSYGASFKEIYRMAGVYAGRILNGEQPGNLPVLQPEKFELVVNARTAAAQGISVPPEIMAEASEVIR
;
A
#
# COMPACT_ATOMS: atom_id res chain seq x y z
N MET A 1 -103.69 -4.30 46.94
CA MET A 1 -103.47 -5.73 47.07
C MET A 1 -102.01 -5.94 46.67
N GLY A 2 -101.18 -6.04 47.56
CA GLY A 2 -100.70 -7.15 48.31
C GLY A 2 -99.37 -7.48 47.69
N GLY A 3 -98.32 -7.41 48.28
CA GLY A 3 -97.50 -7.79 49.33
C GLY A 3 -96.15 -8.02 48.76
N GLY A 4 -95.11 -7.54 49.24
CA GLY A 4 -94.51 -7.79 50.52
C GLY A 4 -93.25 -8.69 50.36
N GLY A 5 -92.11 -8.32 50.78
CA GLY A 5 -90.99 -9.23 50.99
C GLY A 5 -89.64 -8.63 50.70
N SER A 6 -89.19 -8.05 51.67
CA SER A 6 -87.92 -7.65 52.36
C SER A 6 -86.91 -8.77 52.40
N VAL A 7 -85.71 -8.30 52.72
CA VAL A 7 -84.54 -8.97 53.34
C VAL A 7 -83.49 -9.47 52.30
N SER A 8 -82.25 -9.23 52.41
CA SER A 8 -81.33 -8.78 53.49
C SER A 8 -79.91 -8.50 52.93
N ARG A 9 -79.30 -7.59 53.58
CA ARG A 9 -77.91 -7.21 53.40
C ARG A 9 -76.91 -8.37 53.55
N ARG A 10 -75.99 -8.53 52.74
CA ARG A 10 -74.59 -8.85 53.12
C ARG A 10 -73.62 -8.17 52.20
N ARG A 11 -72.92 -7.23 52.74
CA ARG A 11 -71.70 -6.62 52.21
C ARG A 11 -70.63 -7.69 52.10
N ALA A 12 -70.04 -7.84 50.91
CA ALA A 12 -68.78 -8.48 50.72
C ALA A 12 -67.86 -7.44 50.00
N LEU A 13 -66.93 -6.91 50.75
CA LEU A 13 -65.82 -6.15 50.29
C LEU A 13 -64.89 -7.05 49.44
N ALA A 14 -64.86 -6.86 48.14
CA ALA A 14 -63.83 -7.39 47.28
C ALA A 14 -62.92 -6.24 46.93
N GLY A 15 -61.76 -6.21 47.56
CA GLY A 15 -60.70 -5.27 47.24
C GLY A 15 -60.17 -5.53 45.83
N ALA A 16 -60.35 -4.58 44.95
CA ALA A 16 -59.65 -4.55 43.67
C ALA A 16 -58.20 -4.11 43.92
N ALA A 17 -57.30 -5.09 43.96
CA ALA A 17 -55.86 -4.80 43.83
C ALA A 17 -55.61 -4.36 42.39
N ALA A 18 -55.48 -3.07 42.19
CA ALA A 18 -54.90 -2.51 40.94
C ALA A 18 -53.41 -2.87 40.88
N LEU A 19 -53.09 -3.89 40.12
CA LEU A 19 -51.72 -4.13 39.65
C LEU A 19 -51.30 -2.95 38.77
N ALA A 20 -50.58 -2.01 39.37
CA ALA A 20 -49.84 -1.01 38.58
C ALA A 20 -48.74 -1.76 37.82
N CYS A 21 -49.04 -2.09 36.55
CA CYS A 21 -47.98 -2.39 35.58
C CYS A 21 -47.20 -1.08 35.34
N GLY A 22 -46.17 -0.86 36.17
CA GLY A 22 -45.14 0.11 35.84
C GLY A 22 -44.49 -0.28 34.51
N PRO A 23 -44.18 0.67 33.61
CA PRO A 23 -43.40 0.34 32.42
C PRO A 23 -42.05 -0.24 32.90
N LEU A 24 -41.82 -1.53 32.60
CA LEU A 24 -40.49 -2.11 32.65
C LEU A 24 -39.57 -1.23 31.81
N PRO A 25 -38.40 -0.81 32.31
CA PRO A 25 -37.42 -0.15 31.46
C PRO A 25 -37.13 -1.13 30.35
N GLY A 26 -37.59 -0.76 29.16
CA GLY A 26 -37.37 -1.53 27.94
C GLY A 26 -35.86 -1.73 27.83
N CYS A 27 -35.43 -2.98 27.83
CA CYS A 27 -34.20 -3.36 27.19
C CYS A 27 -34.35 -2.92 25.72
N SER A 28 -33.97 -1.68 25.42
CA SER A 28 -33.62 -1.27 24.08
C SER A 28 -32.41 -2.16 23.72
N TRP A 29 -32.72 -3.30 23.12
CA TRP A 29 -31.72 -4.00 22.35
C TRP A 29 -31.28 -3.01 21.28
N PHE A 30 -30.14 -2.39 21.55
CA PHE A 30 -29.37 -1.72 20.52
C PHE A 30 -29.00 -2.82 19.50
N PHE A 31 -29.87 -3.05 18.54
CA PHE A 31 -29.45 -3.59 17.26
C PHE A 31 -28.65 -2.48 16.62
N GLY A 32 -27.39 -2.31 17.07
CA GLY A 32 -26.43 -1.53 16.36
C GLY A 32 -26.36 -2.08 14.96
N SER A 33 -26.36 -1.22 13.96
CA SER A 33 -26.08 -1.64 12.58
C SER A 33 -24.83 -2.53 12.61
N PRO A 34 -24.82 -3.61 11.80
CA PRO A 34 -23.63 -4.46 11.75
C PRO A 34 -22.40 -3.59 11.45
N PRO A 35 -21.24 -3.94 12.01
CA PRO A 35 -20.02 -3.16 11.79
C PRO A 35 -19.74 -3.04 10.28
N PRO A 36 -19.29 -1.88 9.81
CA PRO A 36 -18.95 -1.71 8.41
C PRO A 36 -17.85 -2.69 7.98
N VAL A 37 -17.88 -3.08 6.72
CA VAL A 37 -16.93 -4.04 6.14
C VAL A 37 -16.03 -3.33 5.14
N ILE A 38 -14.73 -3.50 5.28
CA ILE A 38 -13.72 -3.04 4.32
C ILE A 38 -13.27 -4.24 3.49
N GLY A 39 -13.29 -4.13 2.17
CA GLY A 39 -12.63 -5.07 1.28
C GLY A 39 -11.17 -4.66 1.07
N TYR A 40 -10.23 -5.56 1.36
CA TYR A 40 -8.80 -5.32 1.18
C TYR A 40 -8.26 -6.24 0.08
N LEU A 41 -7.83 -5.66 -1.07
CA LEU A 41 -7.41 -6.39 -2.26
C LEU A 41 -5.94 -6.15 -2.59
N GLU A 42 -5.14 -7.21 -2.54
CA GLU A 42 -3.69 -7.17 -2.78
C GLU A 42 -3.24 -8.28 -3.75
N PRO A 43 -2.30 -7.98 -4.66
CA PRO A 43 -1.71 -9.01 -5.51
C PRO A 43 -0.67 -9.87 -4.80
N THR A 44 -0.04 -9.36 -3.73
CA THR A 44 1.04 -10.05 -2.99
C THR A 44 0.48 -11.04 -1.97
N PRO A 45 1.22 -12.10 -1.61
CA PRO A 45 0.83 -13.01 -0.54
C PRO A 45 0.64 -12.28 0.80
N GLY A 46 -0.45 -12.64 1.51
CA GLY A 46 -0.81 -11.97 2.75
C GLY A 46 0.17 -12.21 3.90
N ASP A 47 0.87 -13.34 3.92
CA ASP A 47 1.85 -13.74 4.92
C ASP A 47 3.25 -13.13 4.68
N SER A 48 3.46 -12.46 3.54
CA SER A 48 4.76 -11.86 3.25
C SER A 48 5.10 -10.74 4.26
N PRO A 49 6.38 -10.57 4.64
CA PRO A 49 6.79 -9.49 5.55
C PRO A 49 6.39 -8.10 5.05
N ALA A 50 6.37 -7.88 3.73
CA ALA A 50 5.93 -6.63 3.13
C ALA A 50 4.42 -6.40 3.35
N SER A 51 3.57 -7.41 3.07
CA SER A 51 2.12 -7.33 3.29
C SER A 51 1.79 -7.11 4.77
N GLN A 52 2.48 -7.78 5.69
CA GLN A 52 2.27 -7.59 7.12
C GLN A 52 2.63 -6.17 7.59
N ARG A 53 3.71 -5.58 7.07
CA ARG A 53 4.05 -4.17 7.35
C ARG A 53 3.01 -3.20 6.80
N ASN A 54 2.53 -3.44 5.58
CA ASN A 54 1.50 -2.63 4.94
C ASN A 54 0.18 -2.69 5.73
N LEU A 55 -0.25 -3.90 6.12
CA LEU A 55 -1.43 -4.10 6.97
C LEU A 55 -1.29 -3.42 8.33
N ALA A 56 -0.12 -3.48 8.95
CA ALA A 56 0.12 -2.77 10.21
C ALA A 56 -0.04 -1.26 10.05
N GLY A 57 0.46 -0.69 8.95
CA GLY A 57 0.23 0.72 8.59
C GLY A 57 -1.25 1.02 8.38
N PHE A 58 -1.93 0.22 7.58
CA PHE A 58 -3.36 0.37 7.29
C PHE A 58 -4.22 0.34 8.56
N ARG A 59 -4.03 -0.66 9.42
CA ARG A 59 -4.73 -0.77 10.72
C ARG A 59 -4.44 0.43 11.62
N GLN A 60 -3.21 0.93 11.62
CA GLN A 60 -2.85 2.14 12.37
C GLN A 60 -3.65 3.35 11.87
N GLY A 61 -3.75 3.55 10.55
CA GLY A 61 -4.52 4.65 9.97
C GLY A 61 -6.01 4.55 10.23
N LEU A 62 -6.58 3.34 10.22
CA LEU A 62 -7.97 3.09 10.63
C LEU A 62 -8.21 3.46 12.09
N ALA A 63 -7.29 3.05 12.98
CA ALA A 63 -7.39 3.35 14.42
C ALA A 63 -7.34 4.85 14.69
N GLU A 64 -6.59 5.63 13.91
CA GLU A 64 -6.57 7.10 13.98
C GLU A 64 -7.94 7.74 13.64
N GLN A 65 -8.82 7.00 12.96
CA GLN A 65 -10.19 7.40 12.63
C GLN A 65 -11.25 6.74 13.53
N GLY A 66 -10.82 6.04 14.58
CA GLY A 66 -11.71 5.39 15.55
C GLY A 66 -12.18 3.99 15.14
N PHE A 67 -11.58 3.36 14.14
CA PHE A 67 -11.93 2.02 13.70
C PHE A 67 -10.89 0.99 14.11
N THR A 68 -11.34 -0.07 14.78
CA THR A 68 -10.49 -1.19 15.21
C THR A 68 -11.05 -2.48 14.63
N GLU A 69 -10.23 -3.22 13.88
CA GLU A 69 -10.62 -4.50 13.29
C GLU A 69 -11.04 -5.50 14.36
N GLY A 70 -12.20 -6.14 14.13
CA GLY A 70 -12.78 -7.14 15.06
C GLY A 70 -13.60 -6.54 16.20
N ASP A 71 -13.58 -5.20 16.37
CA ASP A 71 -14.38 -4.48 17.35
C ASP A 71 -15.55 -3.74 16.67
N ASN A 72 -15.24 -2.73 15.87
CA ASN A 72 -16.24 -1.87 15.22
C ASN A 72 -16.07 -1.74 13.70
N VAL A 73 -15.18 -2.51 13.09
CA VAL A 73 -15.01 -2.69 11.65
C VAL A 73 -14.56 -4.11 11.36
N GLN A 74 -15.04 -4.68 10.25
CA GLN A 74 -14.57 -5.96 9.69
C GLN A 74 -13.74 -5.69 8.45
N ILE A 75 -12.71 -6.53 8.22
CA ILE A 75 -11.88 -6.46 7.01
C ILE A 75 -11.92 -7.82 6.30
N GLU A 76 -12.39 -7.79 5.07
CA GLU A 76 -12.42 -8.95 4.18
C GLU A 76 -11.20 -8.91 3.26
N TYR A 77 -10.28 -9.82 3.49
CA TYR A 77 -9.02 -9.88 2.76
C TYR A 77 -9.12 -10.73 1.51
N ARG A 78 -8.57 -10.23 0.40
CA ARG A 78 -8.36 -11.00 -0.83
C ARG A 78 -6.92 -10.78 -1.32
N PHE A 79 -6.14 -11.84 -1.27
CA PHE A 79 -4.76 -11.87 -1.76
C PHE A 79 -4.70 -12.70 -3.04
N ALA A 80 -4.13 -12.13 -4.11
CA ALA A 80 -4.03 -12.84 -5.39
C ALA A 80 -2.80 -13.76 -5.47
N GLU A 81 -2.00 -13.86 -4.41
CA GLU A 81 -0.85 -14.77 -4.26
C GLU A 81 0.14 -14.67 -5.43
N GLY A 82 0.37 -13.45 -5.94
CA GLY A 82 1.22 -13.18 -7.11
C GLY A 82 0.53 -13.39 -8.47
N HIS A 83 -0.73 -13.84 -8.49
CA HIS A 83 -1.53 -14.09 -9.69
C HIS A 83 -2.39 -12.88 -10.04
N VAL A 84 -1.83 -11.91 -10.75
CA VAL A 84 -2.51 -10.64 -11.12
C VAL A 84 -3.78 -10.89 -11.94
N ASP A 85 -3.84 -11.98 -12.70
CA ASP A 85 -4.98 -12.43 -13.47
C ASP A 85 -6.22 -12.76 -12.62
N LYS A 86 -6.06 -13.06 -11.35
CA LYS A 86 -7.16 -13.32 -10.40
C LYS A 86 -7.80 -12.05 -9.83
N LEU A 87 -7.15 -10.89 -9.94
CA LEU A 87 -7.65 -9.66 -9.34
C LEU A 87 -9.07 -9.26 -9.76
N PRO A 88 -9.50 -9.43 -11.03
CA PRO A 88 -10.88 -9.12 -11.42
C PRO A 88 -11.94 -9.97 -10.71
N ASP A 89 -11.67 -11.26 -10.49
CA ASP A 89 -12.61 -12.16 -9.80
C ASP A 89 -12.65 -11.83 -8.31
N LEU A 90 -11.49 -11.62 -7.68
CA LEU A 90 -11.39 -11.23 -6.27
C LEU A 90 -12.02 -9.87 -5.99
N ALA A 91 -11.94 -8.93 -6.93
CA ALA A 91 -12.63 -7.64 -6.81
C ALA A 91 -14.16 -7.81 -6.84
N ARG A 92 -14.66 -8.67 -7.75
CA ARG A 92 -16.11 -9.01 -7.81
C ARG A 92 -16.59 -9.68 -6.53
N ASP A 93 -15.83 -10.64 -5.99
CA ASP A 93 -16.17 -11.28 -4.71
C ASP A 93 -16.36 -10.25 -3.57
N LEU A 94 -15.51 -9.23 -3.50
CA LEU A 94 -15.64 -8.16 -2.50
C LEU A 94 -16.85 -7.25 -2.78
N VAL A 95 -17.17 -6.99 -4.04
CA VAL A 95 -18.37 -6.23 -4.43
C VAL A 95 -19.64 -7.01 -4.09
N ASP A 96 -19.67 -8.31 -4.36
CA ASP A 96 -20.83 -9.19 -4.15
C ASP A 96 -21.20 -9.31 -2.67
N ILE A 97 -20.24 -9.27 -1.76
CA ILE A 97 -20.49 -9.20 -0.30
C ILE A 97 -20.83 -7.80 0.19
N ASN A 98 -20.91 -6.83 -0.72
CA ASN A 98 -21.37 -5.46 -0.47
C ASN A 98 -20.56 -4.71 0.59
N VAL A 99 -19.21 -4.73 0.45
CA VAL A 99 -18.32 -3.99 1.34
C VAL A 99 -18.57 -2.47 1.28
N ASN A 100 -18.31 -1.76 2.38
CA ASN A 100 -18.53 -0.31 2.46
C ASN A 100 -17.42 0.51 1.78
N VAL A 101 -16.19 -0.03 1.73
CA VAL A 101 -15.01 0.59 1.12
C VAL A 101 -14.12 -0.50 0.57
N LEU A 102 -13.57 -0.31 -0.63
CA LEU A 102 -12.50 -1.15 -1.20
C LEU A 102 -11.16 -0.46 -1.00
N VAL A 103 -10.20 -1.15 -0.40
CA VAL A 103 -8.79 -0.71 -0.29
C VAL A 103 -7.94 -1.59 -1.19
N VAL A 104 -7.18 -0.97 -2.08
CA VAL A 104 -6.45 -1.67 -3.14
C VAL A 104 -4.98 -1.23 -3.20
N GLY A 105 -4.05 -2.18 -3.21
CA GLY A 105 -2.65 -1.89 -2.99
C GLY A 105 -1.84 -1.54 -4.24
N THR A 106 -2.36 -1.80 -5.44
CA THR A 106 -1.59 -1.62 -6.68
C THR A 106 -2.44 -1.08 -7.81
N PRO A 107 -1.83 -0.52 -8.89
CA PRO A 107 -2.58 -0.07 -10.07
C PRO A 107 -3.44 -1.15 -10.72
N ASN A 108 -2.98 -2.40 -10.76
CA ASN A 108 -3.75 -3.51 -11.31
C ASN A 108 -4.98 -3.82 -10.46
N ALA A 109 -4.83 -3.80 -9.13
CA ALA A 109 -5.95 -3.99 -8.20
C ALA A 109 -6.94 -2.81 -8.29
N ALA A 110 -6.45 -1.57 -8.44
CA ALA A 110 -7.31 -0.39 -8.63
C ALA A 110 -8.14 -0.48 -9.92
N ARG A 111 -7.54 -0.91 -11.04
CA ARG A 111 -8.26 -1.15 -12.30
C ARG A 111 -9.30 -2.26 -12.15
N ALA A 112 -8.96 -3.35 -11.48
CA ALA A 112 -9.89 -4.46 -11.23
C ALA A 112 -11.09 -4.01 -10.38
N ALA A 113 -10.84 -3.27 -9.30
CA ALA A 113 -11.89 -2.72 -8.44
C ALA A 113 -12.78 -1.72 -9.18
N LYS A 114 -12.19 -0.79 -9.96
CA LYS A 114 -12.95 0.19 -10.75
C LYS A 114 -13.81 -0.47 -11.83
N ALA A 115 -13.35 -1.58 -12.41
CA ALA A 115 -14.14 -2.36 -13.37
C ALA A 115 -15.28 -3.14 -12.69
N ALA A 116 -15.13 -3.51 -11.42
CA ALA A 116 -16.13 -4.25 -10.66
C ALA A 116 -17.24 -3.35 -10.09
N THR A 117 -16.94 -2.10 -9.74
CA THR A 117 -17.93 -1.17 -9.16
C THR A 117 -17.69 0.28 -9.54
N SER A 118 -18.81 1.01 -9.75
CA SER A 118 -18.82 2.48 -9.88
C SER A 118 -19.43 3.18 -8.65
N VAL A 119 -19.87 2.43 -7.64
CA VAL A 119 -20.60 2.94 -6.47
C VAL A 119 -19.81 2.82 -5.20
N ILE A 120 -19.23 1.63 -4.92
CA ILE A 120 -18.44 1.41 -3.71
C ILE A 120 -17.19 2.27 -3.75
N PRO A 121 -16.93 3.08 -2.71
CA PRO A 121 -15.69 3.85 -2.60
C PRO A 121 -14.43 2.99 -2.72
N ILE A 122 -13.46 3.46 -3.47
CA ILE A 122 -12.17 2.79 -3.69
C ILE A 122 -11.06 3.70 -3.19
N VAL A 123 -10.26 3.22 -2.24
CA VAL A 123 -9.05 3.86 -1.75
C VAL A 123 -7.84 3.09 -2.26
N PHE A 124 -7.06 3.69 -3.14
CA PHE A 124 -5.84 3.07 -3.63
C PHE A 124 -4.61 3.47 -2.79
N ALA A 125 -3.71 2.51 -2.60
CA ALA A 125 -2.35 2.73 -2.17
C ALA A 125 -1.41 2.52 -3.37
N GLN A 126 -0.42 3.40 -3.59
CA GLN A 126 0.63 3.25 -4.62
C GLN A 126 0.20 3.37 -6.10
N ALA A 127 -0.94 3.96 -6.41
CA ALA A 127 -1.43 3.97 -7.79
C ALA A 127 -0.93 5.15 -8.64
N ALA A 128 0.38 5.46 -8.63
CA ALA A 128 0.95 6.49 -9.53
C ALA A 128 0.64 6.21 -11.00
N ASP A 129 0.72 4.93 -11.42
CA ASP A 129 0.39 4.52 -12.78
C ASP A 129 -1.11 4.70 -13.11
N ALA A 130 -2.02 4.66 -12.11
CA ALA A 130 -3.45 4.89 -12.33
C ALA A 130 -3.74 6.34 -12.72
N ILE A 131 -2.93 7.27 -12.24
CA ILE A 131 -3.04 8.69 -12.60
C ILE A 131 -2.39 8.94 -13.96
N GLU A 132 -1.21 8.37 -14.20
CA GLU A 132 -0.54 8.44 -15.48
C GLU A 132 -1.31 7.71 -16.61
N GLY A 133 -2.11 6.69 -16.23
CA GLY A 133 -3.04 5.97 -17.10
C GLY A 133 -4.37 6.68 -17.34
N GLY A 134 -4.65 7.79 -16.67
CA GLY A 134 -5.87 8.59 -16.83
C GLY A 134 -7.08 8.08 -16.04
N GLU A 135 -6.91 7.12 -15.12
CA GLU A 135 -8.00 6.68 -14.24
C GLU A 135 -8.38 7.75 -13.19
N VAL A 136 -7.45 8.64 -12.87
CA VAL A 136 -7.67 9.84 -12.06
C VAL A 136 -7.15 11.06 -12.82
N THR A 137 -8.04 11.96 -13.21
CA THR A 137 -7.70 13.13 -14.02
C THR A 137 -7.47 14.40 -13.19
N ASN A 138 -8.05 14.45 -11.99
CA ASN A 138 -7.91 15.57 -11.07
C ASN A 138 -7.46 15.04 -9.68
N LEU A 139 -6.29 15.50 -9.22
CA LEU A 139 -5.72 15.05 -7.95
C LEU A 139 -6.36 15.73 -6.74
N GLU A 140 -6.83 16.96 -6.88
CA GLU A 140 -7.45 17.72 -5.79
C GLU A 140 -8.92 17.29 -5.58
N HIS A 141 -9.60 16.94 -6.67
CA HIS A 141 -10.97 16.46 -6.67
C HIS A 141 -11.07 15.20 -7.54
N PRO A 142 -10.68 14.04 -7.00
CA PRO A 142 -10.76 12.79 -7.76
C PRO A 142 -12.22 12.52 -8.16
N GLU A 143 -12.40 12.13 -9.42
CA GLU A 143 -13.74 11.90 -9.95
C GLU A 143 -14.31 10.56 -9.47
N ALA A 144 -15.63 10.52 -9.34
CA ALA A 144 -16.41 9.34 -9.02
C ALA A 144 -16.10 8.73 -7.63
N ASN A 145 -15.88 7.43 -7.58
CA ASN A 145 -15.73 6.65 -6.36
C ASN A 145 -14.26 6.30 -6.01
N LEU A 146 -13.28 6.93 -6.65
CA LEU A 146 -11.86 6.56 -6.54
C LEU A 146 -11.04 7.70 -5.93
N THR A 147 -10.31 7.42 -4.85
CA THR A 147 -9.30 8.30 -4.24
C THR A 147 -8.15 7.48 -3.66
N GLY A 148 -7.14 8.11 -3.06
CA GLY A 148 -6.09 7.37 -2.36
C GLY A 148 -4.75 8.08 -2.28
N VAL A 149 -3.68 7.28 -2.28
CA VAL A 149 -2.29 7.73 -2.13
C VAL A 149 -1.47 7.32 -3.33
N ALA A 150 -0.87 8.29 -4.01
CA ALA A 150 -0.05 8.05 -5.19
C ALA A 150 1.38 8.53 -4.98
N ASN A 151 2.34 7.70 -5.34
CA ASN A 151 3.75 8.04 -5.21
C ASN A 151 4.31 8.59 -6.52
N PHE A 152 4.29 9.93 -6.70
CA PHE A 152 4.89 10.63 -7.84
C PHE A 152 6.29 11.16 -7.57
N ASN A 153 6.87 10.84 -6.45
CA ASN A 153 8.06 11.50 -5.96
C ASN A 153 9.27 11.29 -6.87
N GLN A 154 10.00 12.37 -7.07
CA GLN A 154 11.22 12.42 -7.85
C GLN A 154 12.41 11.82 -7.07
N LEU A 155 12.38 10.51 -6.82
CA LEU A 155 13.38 9.83 -5.99
C LEU A 155 14.59 9.31 -6.78
N ALA A 156 14.51 9.30 -8.11
CA ALA A 156 15.58 8.83 -8.97
C ALA A 156 16.91 9.58 -8.77
N PRO A 157 16.93 10.93 -8.66
CA PRO A 157 18.17 11.66 -8.37
C PRO A 157 18.85 11.26 -7.06
N LYS A 158 18.08 11.08 -5.98
CA LYS A 158 18.66 10.69 -4.69
C LYS A 158 19.25 9.28 -4.75
N ARG A 159 18.57 8.34 -5.41
CA ARG A 159 19.10 6.98 -5.62
C ARG A 159 20.43 7.02 -6.38
N LEU A 160 20.52 7.85 -7.43
CA LEU A 160 21.77 8.01 -8.16
C LEU A 160 22.88 8.59 -7.31
N ARG A 161 22.61 9.62 -6.46
CA ARG A 161 23.60 10.16 -5.52
C ARG A 161 24.14 9.11 -4.55
N LEU A 162 23.24 8.25 -4.02
CA LEU A 162 23.63 7.16 -3.13
C LEU A 162 24.58 6.16 -3.83
N VAL A 163 24.27 5.75 -5.06
CA VAL A 163 25.18 4.88 -5.85
C VAL A 163 26.49 5.61 -6.14
N HIS A 164 26.40 6.86 -6.56
CA HIS A 164 27.57 7.68 -6.90
C HIS A 164 28.57 7.75 -5.75
N ALA A 165 28.12 7.95 -4.52
CA ALA A 165 28.99 8.05 -3.35
C ALA A 165 29.81 6.77 -3.05
N MET A 166 29.35 5.62 -3.60
CA MET A 166 30.01 4.33 -3.43
C MET A 166 30.71 3.84 -4.72
N THR A 167 30.62 4.61 -5.82
CA THR A 167 31.13 4.19 -7.14
C THR A 167 32.43 4.90 -7.46
N PRO A 168 33.51 4.20 -7.87
CA PRO A 168 34.77 4.82 -8.31
C PRO A 168 34.56 5.92 -9.35
N SER A 169 35.38 6.98 -9.31
CA SER A 169 35.18 8.21 -10.10
C SER A 169 35.23 7.99 -11.62
N ASP A 170 35.97 7.02 -12.09
CA ASP A 170 36.18 6.68 -13.51
C ASP A 170 35.14 5.69 -14.05
N ALA A 171 34.41 5.01 -13.16
CA ALA A 171 33.43 4.00 -13.54
C ALA A 171 32.08 4.62 -13.96
N ARG A 172 31.37 3.94 -14.84
CA ARG A 172 29.97 4.25 -15.20
C ARG A 172 29.00 3.71 -14.17
N ILE A 173 27.83 4.31 -14.08
CA ILE A 173 26.71 3.79 -13.28
C ILE A 173 25.68 3.18 -14.22
N ALA A 174 25.27 1.92 -13.97
CA ALA A 174 24.15 1.32 -14.66
C ALA A 174 22.84 1.86 -14.12
N TYR A 175 21.94 2.27 -14.99
CA TYR A 175 20.52 2.49 -14.68
C TYR A 175 19.69 1.37 -15.31
N ILE A 176 18.91 0.67 -14.51
CA ILE A 176 17.99 -0.39 -14.97
C ILE A 176 16.56 0.08 -14.68
N GLY A 177 15.68 0.02 -15.67
CA GLY A 177 14.27 0.39 -15.51
C GLY A 177 13.39 -0.25 -16.57
N ASP A 178 12.10 -0.35 -16.26
CA ASP A 178 11.09 -1.00 -17.11
C ASP A 178 10.44 0.00 -18.05
N PRO A 179 10.69 -0.11 -19.38
CA PRO A 179 10.13 0.80 -20.38
C PRO A 179 8.60 0.65 -20.56
N SER A 180 7.99 -0.39 -19.99
CA SER A 180 6.53 -0.57 -20.05
C SER A 180 5.78 0.25 -19.00
N LEU A 181 6.48 0.86 -18.03
CA LEU A 181 5.90 1.74 -17.02
C LEU A 181 5.80 3.17 -17.54
N ALA A 182 4.66 3.82 -17.36
CA ALA A 182 4.46 5.22 -17.74
C ALA A 182 5.49 6.16 -17.08
N SER A 183 5.94 5.84 -15.86
CA SER A 183 6.97 6.59 -15.14
C SER A 183 8.40 6.43 -15.67
N PHE A 184 8.67 5.51 -16.61
CA PHE A 184 10.03 5.16 -17.02
C PHE A 184 10.80 6.34 -17.60
N GLU A 185 10.26 7.01 -18.63
CA GLU A 185 10.96 8.09 -19.31
C GLU A 185 11.19 9.30 -18.38
N ARG A 186 10.26 9.57 -17.48
CA ARG A 186 10.44 10.60 -16.42
C ARG A 186 11.58 10.24 -15.48
N ASN A 187 11.60 9.02 -14.95
CA ASN A 187 12.66 8.56 -14.05
C ASN A 187 14.03 8.54 -14.74
N LEU A 188 14.07 8.12 -16.00
CA LEU A 188 15.30 8.11 -16.80
C LEU A 188 15.83 9.52 -17.01
N ARG A 189 14.99 10.46 -17.43
CA ARG A 189 15.39 11.86 -17.63
C ARG A 189 15.94 12.47 -16.34
N GLN A 190 15.26 12.30 -15.22
CA GLN A 190 15.72 12.79 -13.90
C GLN A 190 17.06 12.18 -13.50
N THR A 191 17.26 10.88 -13.79
CA THR A 191 18.53 10.20 -13.52
C THR A 191 19.66 10.75 -14.40
N GLN A 192 19.37 11.04 -15.68
CA GLN A 192 20.34 11.63 -16.62
C GLN A 192 20.72 13.05 -16.18
N GLU A 193 19.74 13.91 -15.87
CA GLU A 193 20.00 15.27 -15.39
C GLU A 193 20.89 15.28 -14.14
N GLU A 194 20.64 14.36 -13.21
CA GLU A 194 21.46 14.24 -12.03
C GLU A 194 22.86 13.67 -12.34
N ALA A 195 22.96 12.72 -13.28
CA ALA A 195 24.24 12.19 -13.72
C ALA A 195 25.12 13.29 -14.36
N ASP A 196 24.51 14.18 -15.15
CA ASP A 196 25.20 15.32 -15.76
C ASP A 196 25.72 16.30 -14.69
N ARG A 197 24.92 16.61 -13.65
CA ARG A 197 25.34 17.43 -12.50
C ARG A 197 26.52 16.80 -11.76
N LEU A 198 26.50 15.47 -11.60
CA LEU A 198 27.56 14.71 -10.95
C LEU A 198 28.74 14.40 -11.88
N LYS A 199 28.69 14.83 -13.15
CA LYS A 199 29.65 14.50 -14.20
C LYS A 199 29.91 13.00 -14.37
N ARG A 200 28.79 12.21 -14.27
CA ARG A 200 28.83 10.75 -14.36
C ARG A 200 28.28 10.26 -15.70
N ARG A 201 28.90 9.23 -16.23
CA ARG A 201 28.38 8.52 -17.41
C ARG A 201 27.43 7.39 -16.98
N LEU A 202 26.26 7.36 -17.59
CA LEU A 202 25.29 6.27 -17.39
C LEU A 202 25.42 5.19 -18.46
N ALA A 203 25.15 3.95 -18.06
CA ALA A 203 24.84 2.83 -18.96
C ALA A 203 23.37 2.46 -18.74
N ILE A 204 22.53 2.71 -19.74
CA ILE A 204 21.06 2.55 -19.60
C ILE A 204 20.65 1.17 -20.09
N PHE A 205 19.93 0.44 -19.24
CA PHE A 205 19.36 -0.87 -19.50
C PHE A 205 17.83 -0.80 -19.38
N ARG A 206 17.15 -0.95 -20.52
CA ARG A 206 15.69 -1.05 -20.59
C ARG A 206 15.31 -2.52 -20.37
N ALA A 207 14.84 -2.85 -19.18
CA ALA A 207 14.54 -4.22 -18.80
C ALA A 207 13.40 -4.27 -17.76
N GLY A 208 12.28 -4.87 -18.12
CA GLY A 208 11.10 -5.05 -17.27
C GLY A 208 10.74 -6.52 -17.07
N ARG A 209 11.13 -7.39 -18.01
CA ARG A 209 10.84 -8.82 -17.97
C ARG A 209 12.08 -9.63 -17.61
N ASP A 210 11.85 -10.80 -17.06
CA ASP A 210 12.91 -11.71 -16.61
C ASP A 210 14.04 -11.94 -17.63
N PRO A 211 13.79 -12.27 -18.90
CA PRO A 211 14.86 -12.45 -19.90
C PRO A 211 15.66 -11.17 -20.15
N GLU A 212 15.02 -10.00 -20.11
CA GLU A 212 15.67 -8.71 -20.31
C GLU A 212 16.57 -8.38 -19.10
N LEU A 213 16.11 -8.68 -17.89
CA LEU A 213 16.90 -8.52 -16.66
C LEU A 213 18.12 -9.42 -16.65
N GLU A 214 17.99 -10.70 -17.05
CA GLU A 214 19.13 -11.61 -17.19
C GLU A 214 20.19 -11.04 -18.14
N VAL A 215 19.76 -10.55 -19.30
CA VAL A 215 20.66 -9.92 -20.29
C VAL A 215 21.30 -8.65 -19.73
N ALA A 216 20.53 -7.78 -19.07
CA ALA A 216 21.04 -6.53 -18.49
C ALA A 216 22.10 -6.80 -17.43
N PHE A 217 21.81 -7.64 -16.45
CA PHE A 217 22.76 -7.99 -15.39
C PHE A 217 23.96 -8.79 -15.94
N GLY A 218 23.75 -9.65 -16.93
CA GLY A 218 24.83 -10.34 -17.65
C GLY A 218 25.81 -9.35 -18.26
N ARG A 219 25.34 -8.32 -18.99
CA ARG A 219 26.19 -7.29 -19.60
C ARG A 219 26.90 -6.42 -18.55
N ILE A 220 26.22 -6.09 -17.45
CA ILE A 220 26.85 -5.37 -16.31
C ILE A 220 28.00 -6.21 -15.74
N GLY A 221 27.82 -7.52 -15.63
CA GLY A 221 28.81 -8.45 -15.12
C GLY A 221 30.00 -8.75 -16.02
N MET A 222 29.96 -8.37 -17.31
CA MET A 222 31.07 -8.63 -18.23
C MET A 222 32.32 -7.87 -17.86
N GLY A 223 33.46 -8.53 -17.89
CA GLY A 223 34.77 -7.89 -17.77
C GLY A 223 34.92 -6.77 -18.81
N GLY A 224 35.44 -5.61 -18.38
CA GLY A 224 35.60 -4.45 -19.28
C GLY A 224 34.33 -3.60 -19.50
N SER A 225 33.20 -3.91 -18.85
CA SER A 225 31.99 -3.06 -18.95
C SER A 225 32.20 -1.63 -18.42
N GLY A 226 33.21 -1.42 -17.55
CA GLY A 226 33.48 -0.13 -16.90
C GLY A 226 32.36 0.34 -15.98
N ILE A 227 31.45 -0.57 -15.56
CA ILE A 227 30.36 -0.28 -14.63
C ILE A 227 30.83 -0.56 -13.21
N GLY A 228 30.69 0.44 -12.32
CA GLY A 228 31.08 0.35 -10.92
C GLY A 228 29.95 0.50 -9.91
N GLY A 229 28.71 0.72 -10.36
CA GLY A 229 27.53 0.81 -9.50
C GLY A 229 26.23 0.64 -10.28
N ILE A 230 25.16 0.29 -9.59
CA ILE A 230 23.85 -0.02 -10.18
C ILE A 230 22.76 0.78 -9.48
N CYS A 231 21.98 1.54 -10.25
CA CYS A 231 20.74 2.19 -9.84
C CYS A 231 19.56 1.43 -10.44
N VAL A 232 18.76 0.77 -9.62
CA VAL A 232 17.58 0.02 -10.04
C VAL A 232 16.36 0.91 -9.86
N GLY A 233 15.70 1.28 -10.97
CA GLY A 233 14.43 1.98 -11.00
C GLY A 233 13.24 1.02 -10.87
N PRO A 234 12.00 1.55 -10.89
CA PRO A 234 10.79 0.72 -10.86
C PRO A 234 10.75 -0.31 -12.00
N ILE A 235 10.35 -1.53 -11.65
CA ILE A 235 10.24 -2.67 -12.56
C ILE A 235 8.92 -3.38 -12.27
N ARG A 236 8.09 -3.58 -13.32
CA ARG A 236 6.82 -4.28 -13.22
C ARG A 236 7.02 -5.73 -12.72
N GLY A 237 6.25 -6.15 -11.75
CA GLY A 237 6.32 -7.50 -11.19
C GLY A 237 7.53 -7.78 -10.28
N ALA A 238 8.51 -6.88 -10.19
CA ALA A 238 9.66 -7.07 -9.30
C ALA A 238 9.28 -7.00 -7.81
N TYR A 239 8.18 -6.33 -7.48
CA TYR A 239 7.65 -6.31 -6.10
C TYR A 239 7.22 -7.69 -5.60
N SER A 240 6.69 -8.54 -6.48
CA SER A 240 6.28 -9.90 -6.12
C SER A 240 7.45 -10.89 -6.02
N LYS A 241 8.58 -10.59 -6.67
CA LYS A 241 9.77 -11.45 -6.72
C LYS A 241 11.08 -10.67 -6.56
N PRO A 242 11.25 -9.85 -5.51
CA PRO A 242 12.42 -8.99 -5.37
C PRO A 242 13.74 -9.78 -5.28
N GLY A 243 13.71 -10.96 -4.65
CA GLY A 243 14.88 -11.84 -4.52
C GLY A 243 15.49 -12.25 -5.86
N ARG A 244 14.70 -12.29 -6.94
CA ARG A 244 15.25 -12.59 -8.26
C ARG A 244 16.19 -11.49 -8.76
N VAL A 245 15.79 -10.25 -8.68
CA VAL A 245 16.62 -9.10 -9.08
C VAL A 245 17.84 -8.99 -8.19
N VAL A 246 17.67 -9.21 -6.89
CA VAL A 246 18.77 -9.22 -5.90
C VAL A 246 19.79 -10.31 -6.24
N ASN A 247 19.35 -11.53 -6.55
CA ASN A 247 20.24 -12.64 -6.94
C ASN A 247 20.99 -12.34 -8.23
N LEU A 248 20.38 -11.65 -9.20
CA LEU A 248 21.06 -11.21 -10.42
C LEU A 248 22.14 -10.17 -10.11
N ALA A 249 21.84 -9.19 -9.27
CA ALA A 249 22.80 -8.17 -8.84
C ALA A 249 23.97 -8.78 -8.04
N ALA A 250 23.70 -9.77 -7.19
CA ALA A 250 24.70 -10.43 -6.34
C ALA A 250 25.74 -11.25 -7.13
N ARG A 251 25.47 -11.60 -8.40
CA ARG A 251 26.46 -12.29 -9.27
C ARG A 251 27.73 -11.45 -9.49
N ARG A 252 27.63 -10.14 -9.31
CA ARG A 252 28.76 -9.22 -9.28
C ARG A 252 28.55 -8.19 -8.17
N PRO A 253 29.35 -8.22 -7.10
CA PRO A 253 29.19 -7.32 -5.97
C PRO A 253 29.56 -5.89 -6.37
N LEU A 254 28.56 -5.13 -6.81
CA LEU A 254 28.64 -3.70 -7.10
C LEU A 254 27.69 -2.95 -6.16
N PRO A 255 28.06 -1.73 -5.72
CA PRO A 255 27.14 -0.86 -5.03
C PRO A 255 25.81 -0.76 -5.79
N THR A 256 24.73 -1.27 -5.19
CA THR A 256 23.40 -1.33 -5.83
C THR A 256 22.37 -0.65 -4.94
N VAL A 257 21.65 0.33 -5.50
CA VAL A 257 20.53 1.00 -4.84
C VAL A 257 19.24 0.68 -5.57
N TYR A 258 18.28 0.14 -4.81
CA TYR A 258 16.97 -0.25 -5.30
C TYR A 258 15.93 0.83 -5.00
N PHE A 259 14.82 0.77 -5.74
CA PHE A 259 13.73 1.73 -5.60
C PHE A 259 12.77 1.40 -4.45
N ASP A 260 12.84 0.21 -3.86
CA ASP A 260 11.93 -0.26 -2.84
C ASP A 260 12.61 -1.14 -1.79
N ARG A 261 12.11 -1.07 -0.56
CA ARG A 261 12.59 -1.80 0.60
C ARG A 261 12.57 -3.32 0.43
N SER A 262 11.58 -3.87 -0.26
CA SER A 262 11.44 -5.32 -0.45
C SER A 262 12.69 -5.98 -1.04
N PHE A 263 13.48 -5.23 -1.82
CA PHE A 263 14.76 -5.71 -2.33
C PHE A 263 15.81 -5.86 -1.23
N VAL A 264 15.81 -4.95 -0.26
CA VAL A 264 16.75 -5.01 0.87
C VAL A 264 16.36 -6.13 1.83
N ASP A 265 15.06 -6.33 2.08
CA ASP A 265 14.53 -7.47 2.83
C ASP A 265 14.89 -8.81 2.18
N ALA A 266 14.98 -8.84 0.84
CA ALA A 266 15.43 -10.00 0.07
C ALA A 266 16.96 -10.16 0.00
N GLY A 267 17.73 -9.34 0.72
CA GLY A 267 19.20 -9.40 0.78
C GLY A 267 19.92 -8.40 -0.11
N GLY A 268 19.22 -7.45 -0.74
CA GLY A 268 19.84 -6.33 -1.47
C GLY A 268 20.61 -5.39 -0.57
N LEU A 269 21.54 -4.61 -1.17
CA LEU A 269 22.44 -3.73 -0.43
C LEU A 269 21.72 -2.53 0.21
N MET A 270 20.95 -1.79 -0.58
CA MET A 270 20.38 -0.51 -0.15
C MET A 270 19.16 -0.15 -0.97
N SER A 271 18.17 0.48 -0.33
CA SER A 271 17.01 1.06 -1.04
C SER A 271 16.75 2.50 -0.61
N TYR A 272 16.21 3.28 -1.54
CA TYR A 272 15.64 4.58 -1.24
C TYR A 272 14.30 4.74 -1.95
N GLY A 273 13.23 4.80 -1.17
CA GLY A 273 11.86 4.81 -1.67
C GLY A 273 10.88 5.45 -0.71
N ALA A 274 9.61 5.49 -1.10
CA ALA A 274 8.53 5.87 -0.20
C ALA A 274 8.32 4.78 0.85
N SER A 275 7.97 5.19 2.06
CA SER A 275 7.59 4.25 3.11
C SER A 275 6.20 3.68 2.81
N PHE A 276 6.12 2.44 2.38
CA PHE A 276 4.83 1.79 2.12
C PHE A 276 3.98 1.65 3.36
N LYS A 277 4.60 1.42 4.52
CA LYS A 277 3.87 1.47 5.79
C LYS A 277 3.11 2.79 5.97
N GLU A 278 3.75 3.92 5.63
CA GLU A 278 3.13 5.24 5.72
C GLU A 278 2.05 5.43 4.65
N ILE A 279 2.28 4.98 3.41
CA ILE A 279 1.28 5.01 2.33
C ILE A 279 0.01 4.26 2.77
N TYR A 280 0.15 3.06 3.32
CA TYR A 280 -0.99 2.27 3.79
C TYR A 280 -1.63 2.86 5.03
N ARG A 281 -0.88 3.54 5.92
CA ARG A 281 -1.46 4.30 7.03
C ARG A 281 -2.36 5.41 6.50
N MET A 282 -1.89 6.16 5.50
CA MET A 282 -2.71 7.21 4.86
C MET A 282 -3.95 6.63 4.18
N ALA A 283 -3.84 5.47 3.52
CA ALA A 283 -4.99 4.76 2.96
C ALA A 283 -5.98 4.30 4.04
N GLY A 284 -5.49 3.87 5.21
CA GLY A 284 -6.31 3.55 6.38
C GLY A 284 -7.07 4.77 6.92
N VAL A 285 -6.39 5.92 7.01
CA VAL A 285 -7.04 7.19 7.37
C VAL A 285 -8.17 7.52 6.38
N TYR A 286 -7.93 7.37 5.07
CA TYR A 286 -8.95 7.68 4.07
C TYR A 286 -10.12 6.69 4.12
N ALA A 287 -9.85 5.40 4.28
CA ALA A 287 -10.91 4.42 4.47
C ALA A 287 -11.77 4.75 5.70
N GLY A 288 -11.15 5.13 6.83
CA GLY A 288 -11.87 5.54 8.04
C GLY A 288 -12.70 6.82 7.85
N ARG A 289 -12.16 7.84 7.15
CA ARG A 289 -12.92 9.07 6.82
C ARG A 289 -14.16 8.77 5.97
N ILE A 290 -14.02 7.85 5.00
CA ILE A 290 -15.15 7.43 4.17
C ILE A 290 -16.18 6.67 5.00
N LEU A 291 -15.77 5.80 5.91
CA LEU A 291 -16.70 5.14 6.85
C LEU A 291 -17.39 6.13 7.78
N ASN A 292 -16.74 7.27 8.10
CA ASN A 292 -17.33 8.40 8.83
C ASN A 292 -18.22 9.30 7.96
N GLY A 293 -18.46 8.96 6.68
CA GLY A 293 -19.41 9.63 5.79
C GLY A 293 -18.80 10.60 4.79
N GLU A 294 -17.48 10.75 4.70
CA GLU A 294 -16.86 11.60 3.69
C GLU A 294 -16.94 10.95 2.30
N GLN A 295 -17.19 11.77 1.29
CA GLN A 295 -17.26 11.29 -0.09
C GLN A 295 -15.86 11.18 -0.70
N PRO A 296 -15.54 10.09 -1.45
CA PRO A 296 -14.23 9.91 -2.08
C PRO A 296 -13.81 11.11 -2.95
N GLY A 297 -14.74 11.69 -3.71
CA GLY A 297 -14.48 12.84 -4.57
C GLY A 297 -14.08 14.13 -3.85
N ASN A 298 -14.28 14.21 -2.53
CA ASN A 298 -13.85 15.35 -1.70
C ASN A 298 -12.48 15.11 -1.04
N LEU A 299 -11.92 13.90 -1.21
CA LEU A 299 -10.64 13.51 -0.66
C LEU A 299 -9.56 13.63 -1.75
N PRO A 300 -8.66 14.61 -1.68
CA PRO A 300 -7.60 14.76 -2.68
C PRO A 300 -6.67 13.55 -2.68
N VAL A 301 -6.09 13.25 -3.83
CA VAL A 301 -5.06 12.21 -3.90
C VAL A 301 -3.82 12.68 -3.18
N LEU A 302 -3.44 11.98 -2.13
CA LEU A 302 -2.28 12.31 -1.32
C LEU A 302 -0.97 11.83 -1.96
N GLN A 303 0.11 12.55 -1.64
CA GLN A 303 1.46 12.09 -1.92
C GLN A 303 2.18 11.77 -0.60
N PRO A 304 2.93 10.67 -0.51
CA PRO A 304 3.71 10.38 0.68
C PRO A 304 4.83 11.42 0.82
N GLU A 305 5.00 11.90 2.05
CA GLU A 305 6.09 12.84 2.40
C GLU A 305 7.26 12.14 3.07
N LYS A 306 7.05 10.91 3.56
CA LYS A 306 8.08 10.13 4.24
C LYS A 306 8.75 9.16 3.28
N PHE A 307 10.06 9.31 3.18
CA PHE A 307 10.93 8.42 2.41
C PHE A 307 11.86 7.69 3.36
N GLU A 308 12.19 6.46 3.02
CA GLU A 308 13.08 5.64 3.82
C GLU A 308 14.33 5.26 3.03
N LEU A 309 15.49 5.43 3.69
CA LEU A 309 16.76 4.89 3.28
C LEU A 309 17.04 3.66 4.14
N VAL A 310 17.02 2.48 3.54
CA VAL A 310 17.32 1.22 4.24
C VAL A 310 18.65 0.68 3.74
N VAL A 311 19.55 0.36 4.67
CA VAL A 311 20.89 -0.17 4.36
C VAL A 311 21.04 -1.56 4.99
N ASN A 312 21.49 -2.54 4.19
CA ASN A 312 21.80 -3.87 4.67
C ASN A 312 23.31 -4.00 4.92
N ALA A 313 23.70 -3.80 6.17
CA ALA A 313 25.12 -3.88 6.57
C ALA A 313 25.68 -5.31 6.46
N ARG A 314 24.85 -6.35 6.60
CA ARG A 314 25.26 -7.76 6.36
C ARG A 314 25.65 -7.97 4.91
N THR A 315 24.83 -7.49 3.98
CA THR A 315 25.10 -7.58 2.54
C THR A 315 26.33 -6.75 2.17
N ALA A 316 26.46 -5.54 2.71
CA ALA A 316 27.64 -4.70 2.51
C ALA A 316 28.91 -5.45 2.92
N ALA A 317 28.95 -6.03 4.11
CA ALA A 317 30.10 -6.79 4.62
C ALA A 317 30.37 -8.06 3.76
N ALA A 318 29.33 -8.83 3.42
CA ALA A 318 29.45 -10.04 2.61
C ALA A 318 29.98 -9.76 1.18
N GLN A 319 29.66 -8.60 0.63
CA GLN A 319 30.09 -8.17 -0.71
C GLN A 319 31.39 -7.34 -0.70
N GLY A 320 31.96 -7.05 0.48
CA GLY A 320 33.15 -6.20 0.60
C GLY A 320 32.90 -4.74 0.17
N ILE A 321 31.66 -4.26 0.25
CA ILE A 321 31.29 -2.89 -0.12
C ILE A 321 31.34 -2.00 1.11
N SER A 322 32.16 -0.94 1.05
CA SER A 322 32.18 0.09 2.09
C SER A 322 31.05 1.09 1.85
N VAL A 323 30.12 1.17 2.80
CA VAL A 323 29.07 2.19 2.79
C VAL A 323 29.58 3.42 3.56
N PRO A 324 29.59 4.62 2.95
CA PRO A 324 30.06 5.83 3.60
C PRO A 324 29.33 6.14 4.92
N PRO A 325 30.05 6.65 5.96
CA PRO A 325 29.44 6.94 7.26
C PRO A 325 28.25 7.90 7.19
N GLU A 326 28.28 8.87 6.27
CA GLU A 326 27.18 9.82 6.05
C GLU A 326 25.91 9.13 5.55
N ILE A 327 26.02 8.11 4.70
CA ILE A 327 24.88 7.30 4.24
C ILE A 327 24.33 6.47 5.40
N MET A 328 25.23 5.89 6.23
CA MET A 328 24.82 5.12 7.41
C MET A 328 24.08 6.00 8.44
N ALA A 329 24.53 7.26 8.59
CA ALA A 329 23.90 8.22 9.51
C ALA A 329 22.54 8.73 8.99
N GLU A 330 22.36 8.83 7.66
CA GLU A 330 21.09 9.22 7.03
C GLU A 330 20.07 8.05 6.99
N ALA A 331 20.52 6.80 7.18
CA ALA A 331 19.67 5.65 7.05
C ALA A 331 18.53 5.66 8.08
N SER A 332 17.30 5.48 7.59
CA SER A 332 16.11 5.28 8.43
C SER A 332 16.18 3.95 9.18
N GLU A 333 16.87 2.97 8.59
CA GLU A 333 17.09 1.65 9.15
C GLU A 333 18.38 1.02 8.62
N VAL A 334 19.11 0.35 9.51
CA VAL A 334 20.28 -0.45 9.18
C VAL A 334 20.05 -1.90 9.62
N ILE A 335 19.95 -2.82 8.66
CA ILE A 335 19.87 -4.27 8.91
C ILE A 335 21.27 -4.79 9.23
N ARG A 336 21.43 -5.32 10.45
CA ARG A 336 22.71 -5.82 10.99
C ARG A 336 22.65 -7.31 11.22
#